data_a96526812743ead582814a84098294cb
#
_entry.id   a96526812743ead582814a84098294cb
#
_cell.length_a   1.000
_cell.length_b   1.000
_cell.length_c   1.000
_cell.angle_alpha   90.00
_cell.angle_beta   90.00
_cell.angle_gamma   90.00
#
_symmetry.space_group_name_H-M   'P 1'
#
loop_
_entity.id
_entity.type
_entity.pdbx_description
1 polymer ?
#
loop_
_entity_poly.entity_id
_entity_poly.type
_entity_poly.pdbx_seq_one_letter_code
_entity_poly.pdbx_strand_id
1 'polypeptide(L)'
;MSLVLVLPASAALTHDPFPLPPFAFAGRVVDYAHTAYDADQKVEILVKDEAGNLLAKGSTFTSGRTRYNFAVDVPIADGAARGHSLVGCKVTIDFVDPDGVVYRGLVTAGDSVIGRPGEIRKLDVVLGTDSNGDGISDEYVESLAYLMWKNGKETYDPDADWDGDGANNRQEYVAGTNPFDAKDRFSVREMAMEEGMGDYLKLTFPVNQGRTYTVETAGELAAGDWRATSFKNENGETAERISTASAEAGYRAIYVLKENVSRQFWRLNVE
;
A
#
# COMPACT_ATOMS: atom_id res chain seq x y z
N MET A 1 -54.37 -36.74 -41.12
CA MET A 1 -52.92 -36.98 -40.98
C MET A 1 -52.32 -35.66 -40.58
N SER A 2 -52.13 -35.44 -39.26
CA SER A 2 -51.52 -34.19 -38.75
C SER A 2 -50.04 -34.40 -38.56
N LEU A 3 -49.22 -33.57 -39.20
CA LEU A 3 -47.77 -33.53 -39.05
C LEU A 3 -47.43 -32.67 -37.89
N VAL A 4 -46.94 -33.29 -36.81
CA VAL A 4 -46.39 -32.55 -35.66
C VAL A 4 -44.91 -32.29 -35.95
N LEU A 5 -44.57 -31.04 -36.22
CA LEU A 5 -43.18 -30.59 -36.33
C LEU A 5 -42.63 -30.38 -34.94
N VAL A 6 -41.78 -31.28 -34.45
CA VAL A 6 -41.02 -31.10 -33.23
C VAL A 6 -39.75 -30.34 -33.61
N LEU A 7 -39.69 -29.05 -33.25
CA LEU A 7 -38.46 -28.29 -33.33
C LEU A 7 -37.50 -28.78 -32.22
N PRO A 8 -36.25 -29.08 -32.53
CA PRO A 8 -35.28 -29.39 -31.48
C PRO A 8 -35.11 -28.17 -30.57
N ALA A 9 -35.11 -28.43 -29.28
CA ALA A 9 -34.78 -27.40 -28.30
C ALA A 9 -33.43 -26.76 -28.69
N SER A 10 -33.46 -25.48 -28.93
CA SER A 10 -32.25 -24.66 -29.14
C SER A 10 -31.30 -24.96 -28.00
N ALA A 11 -30.20 -25.60 -28.25
CA ALA A 11 -29.09 -25.65 -27.34
C ALA A 11 -28.69 -24.19 -27.07
N ALA A 12 -28.96 -23.70 -25.90
CA ALA A 12 -28.48 -22.40 -25.46
C ALA A 12 -26.97 -22.41 -25.67
N LEU A 13 -26.49 -21.51 -26.53
CA LEU A 13 -25.05 -21.24 -26.65
C LEU A 13 -24.59 -20.71 -25.30
N THR A 14 -24.08 -21.61 -24.47
CA THR A 14 -23.55 -21.28 -23.13
C THR A 14 -22.09 -20.77 -23.20
N HIS A 15 -21.68 -20.35 -24.39
CA HIS A 15 -20.33 -19.82 -24.56
C HIS A 15 -20.42 -18.30 -24.65
N ASP A 16 -19.95 -17.64 -23.61
CA ASP A 16 -19.70 -16.20 -23.67
C ASP A 16 -18.60 -15.99 -24.72
N PRO A 17 -18.87 -15.29 -25.84
CA PRO A 17 -17.93 -15.19 -26.94
C PRO A 17 -16.68 -14.36 -26.60
N PHE A 18 -16.66 -13.72 -25.42
CA PHE A 18 -15.55 -12.92 -24.96
C PHE A 18 -14.96 -13.51 -23.66
N PRO A 19 -13.64 -13.75 -23.60
CA PRO A 19 -13.01 -14.13 -22.34
C PRO A 19 -13.23 -13.03 -21.31
N LEU A 20 -13.63 -13.40 -20.11
CA LEU A 20 -13.74 -12.44 -19.00
C LEU A 20 -12.38 -11.79 -18.76
N PRO A 21 -12.34 -10.46 -18.53
CA PRO A 21 -11.10 -9.81 -18.16
C PRO A 21 -10.56 -10.42 -16.86
N PRO A 22 -9.22 -10.53 -16.69
CA PRO A 22 -8.65 -11.05 -15.46
C PRO A 22 -8.99 -10.12 -14.28
N PHE A 23 -8.96 -10.65 -13.08
CA PHE A 23 -8.81 -9.87 -11.87
C PHE A 23 -7.31 -9.59 -11.68
N ALA A 24 -6.94 -8.42 -11.16
CA ALA A 24 -5.54 -8.10 -10.92
C ALA A 24 -5.27 -7.69 -9.47
N PHE A 25 -4.16 -8.17 -8.94
CA PHE A 25 -3.48 -7.54 -7.81
C PHE A 25 -2.41 -6.59 -8.34
N ALA A 26 -2.38 -5.36 -7.84
CA ALA A 26 -1.35 -4.40 -8.19
C ALA A 26 -0.99 -3.55 -6.97
N GLY A 27 0.28 -3.21 -6.82
CA GLY A 27 0.68 -2.42 -5.68
C GLY A 27 2.18 -2.22 -5.58
N ARG A 28 2.61 -2.03 -4.36
CA ARG A 28 3.99 -1.80 -4.03
C ARG A 28 4.51 -2.93 -3.15
N VAL A 29 5.66 -3.49 -3.52
CA VAL A 29 6.43 -4.40 -2.69
C VAL A 29 7.77 -3.75 -2.36
N VAL A 30 8.10 -3.74 -1.08
CA VAL A 30 9.31 -3.14 -0.51
C VAL A 30 9.99 -4.12 0.43
N ASP A 31 11.27 -3.90 0.73
CA ASP A 31 11.95 -4.58 1.82
C ASP A 31 11.53 -4.03 3.20
N TYR A 32 12.08 -4.61 4.27
CA TYR A 32 11.79 -4.16 5.64
C TYR A 32 12.26 -2.71 5.92
N ALA A 33 13.20 -2.18 5.15
CA ALA A 33 13.65 -0.79 5.20
C ALA A 33 12.80 0.13 4.32
N HIS A 34 11.73 -0.42 3.71
CA HIS A 34 10.84 0.24 2.74
C HIS A 34 11.52 0.67 1.43
N THR A 35 12.63 0.04 1.07
CA THR A 35 13.23 0.19 -0.25
C THR A 35 12.40 -0.58 -1.27
N ALA A 36 11.99 0.09 -2.34
CA ALA A 36 11.23 -0.57 -3.39
C ALA A 36 12.14 -1.46 -4.24
N TYR A 37 11.67 -2.66 -4.52
CA TYR A 37 12.31 -3.53 -5.52
C TYR A 37 12.10 -2.94 -6.91
N ASP A 38 13.17 -2.82 -7.68
CA ASP A 38 13.15 -2.31 -9.05
C ASP A 38 13.14 -3.45 -10.09
N ALA A 39 13.28 -3.08 -11.38
CA ALA A 39 13.29 -4.06 -12.46
C ALA A 39 14.56 -4.93 -12.48
N ASP A 40 15.66 -4.48 -11.89
CA ASP A 40 16.93 -5.22 -11.85
C ASP A 40 16.94 -6.22 -10.70
N GLN A 41 16.26 -5.88 -9.60
CA GLN A 41 16.02 -6.76 -8.46
C GLN A 41 14.64 -7.42 -8.60
N LYS A 42 14.49 -8.31 -9.56
CA LYS A 42 13.22 -8.97 -9.85
C LYS A 42 12.77 -9.87 -8.70
N VAL A 43 11.75 -9.44 -7.98
CA VAL A 43 10.98 -10.30 -7.10
C VAL A 43 9.88 -10.97 -7.92
N GLU A 44 9.80 -12.30 -7.87
CA GLU A 44 8.74 -13.07 -8.48
C GLU A 44 7.53 -13.10 -7.55
N ILE A 45 6.32 -12.96 -8.08
CA ILE A 45 5.09 -12.95 -7.30
C ILE A 45 4.26 -14.17 -7.71
N LEU A 46 3.89 -14.99 -6.73
CA LEU A 46 3.13 -16.23 -6.90
C LEU A 46 1.80 -16.12 -6.18
N VAL A 47 0.69 -16.10 -6.90
CA VAL A 47 -0.66 -16.13 -6.34
C VAL A 47 -1.14 -17.57 -6.28
N LYS A 48 -1.46 -18.06 -5.07
CA LYS A 48 -1.88 -19.46 -4.83
C LYS A 48 -3.23 -19.49 -4.14
N ASP A 49 -4.02 -20.53 -4.44
CA ASP A 49 -5.26 -20.80 -3.70
C ASP A 49 -4.97 -21.34 -2.29
N GLU A 50 -6.02 -21.55 -1.50
CA GLU A 50 -5.89 -22.09 -0.13
C GLU A 50 -5.32 -23.53 -0.10
N ALA A 51 -5.41 -24.26 -1.21
CA ALA A 51 -4.82 -25.59 -1.36
C ALA A 51 -3.35 -25.54 -1.82
N GLY A 52 -2.80 -24.34 -2.08
CA GLY A 52 -1.43 -24.13 -2.52
C GLY A 52 -1.23 -24.25 -4.04
N ASN A 53 -2.31 -24.38 -4.84
CA ASN A 53 -2.19 -24.44 -6.29
C ASN A 53 -1.90 -23.06 -6.86
N LEU A 54 -0.95 -22.98 -7.79
CA LEU A 54 -0.60 -21.73 -8.47
C LEU A 54 -1.75 -21.27 -9.38
N LEU A 55 -2.25 -20.06 -9.13
CA LEU A 55 -3.29 -19.42 -9.93
C LEU A 55 -2.70 -18.42 -10.94
N ALA A 56 -1.70 -17.67 -10.52
CA ALA A 56 -1.05 -16.65 -11.35
C ALA A 56 0.39 -16.39 -10.89
N LYS A 57 1.17 -15.80 -11.80
CA LYS A 57 2.57 -15.47 -11.59
C LYS A 57 2.87 -14.12 -12.24
N GLY A 58 3.67 -13.31 -11.55
CA GLY A 58 4.14 -12.02 -12.02
C GLY A 58 5.54 -11.71 -11.51
N SER A 59 6.02 -10.50 -11.77
CA SER A 59 7.28 -10.01 -11.24
C SER A 59 7.22 -8.50 -11.01
N THR A 60 8.16 -7.99 -10.22
CA THR A 60 8.36 -6.55 -10.05
C THR A 60 8.84 -5.88 -11.33
N PHE A 61 8.51 -4.60 -11.44
CA PHE A 61 8.91 -3.73 -12.56
C PHE A 61 9.19 -2.31 -12.05
N THR A 62 9.94 -1.55 -12.83
CA THR A 62 10.14 -0.11 -12.58
C THR A 62 9.07 0.68 -13.32
N SER A 63 8.30 1.47 -12.59
CA SER A 63 7.30 2.38 -13.16
C SER A 63 7.72 3.83 -12.97
N GLY A 64 7.90 4.55 -14.07
CA GLY A 64 8.16 6.01 -14.04
C GLY A 64 6.90 6.87 -13.81
N ARG A 65 5.70 6.27 -13.74
CA ARG A 65 4.42 7.00 -13.70
C ARG A 65 3.55 6.68 -12.49
N THR A 66 3.78 5.55 -11.85
CA THR A 66 2.99 5.11 -10.70
C THR A 66 3.92 4.67 -9.58
N ARG A 67 3.40 4.67 -8.34
CA ARG A 67 4.12 4.11 -7.19
C ARG A 67 4.16 2.58 -7.20
N TYR A 68 3.38 1.94 -8.08
CA TYR A 68 3.31 0.50 -8.15
C TYR A 68 4.54 -0.08 -8.83
N ASN A 69 5.08 -1.12 -8.24
CA ASN A 69 6.20 -1.88 -8.79
C ASN A 69 5.85 -3.34 -9.06
N PHE A 70 4.58 -3.75 -8.87
CA PHE A 70 4.09 -5.04 -9.35
C PHE A 70 2.63 -4.97 -9.80
N ALA A 71 2.28 -5.89 -10.70
CA ALA A 71 0.91 -6.23 -11.07
C ALA A 71 0.87 -7.70 -11.48
N VAL A 72 -0.16 -8.42 -11.03
CA VAL A 72 -0.38 -9.83 -11.36
C VAL A 72 -1.82 -10.05 -11.76
N ASP A 73 -2.01 -10.46 -13.00
CA ASP A 73 -3.31 -10.83 -13.54
C ASP A 73 -3.68 -12.25 -13.14
N VAL A 74 -4.78 -12.40 -12.44
CA VAL A 74 -5.35 -13.70 -12.05
C VAL A 74 -6.45 -14.05 -13.04
N PRO A 75 -6.25 -15.07 -13.91
CA PRO A 75 -7.27 -15.49 -14.84
C PRO A 75 -8.49 -16.00 -14.06
N ILE A 76 -9.63 -15.34 -14.22
CA ILE A 76 -10.90 -15.83 -13.71
C ILE A 76 -11.40 -16.82 -14.75
N ALA A 77 -11.07 -18.10 -14.53
CA ALA A 77 -11.56 -19.15 -15.41
C ALA A 77 -13.08 -19.21 -15.35
N ASP A 78 -13.70 -19.40 -16.52
CA ASP A 78 -15.07 -19.86 -16.62
C ASP A 78 -15.30 -20.98 -15.60
N GLY A 79 -16.32 -20.85 -14.76
CA GLY A 79 -16.61 -21.80 -13.70
C GLY A 79 -16.72 -23.26 -14.17
N ALA A 80 -16.89 -23.48 -15.49
CA ALA A 80 -16.90 -24.79 -16.14
C ALA A 80 -15.54 -25.52 -16.10
N ALA A 81 -14.41 -24.81 -16.13
CA ALA A 81 -13.09 -25.45 -16.18
C ALA A 81 -12.56 -25.88 -14.79
N ARG A 82 -13.00 -25.25 -13.72
CA ARG A 82 -12.56 -25.50 -12.32
C ARG A 82 -13.68 -25.94 -11.39
N GLY A 83 -14.93 -25.98 -11.85
CA GLY A 83 -16.08 -26.38 -11.03
C GLY A 83 -16.57 -25.37 -10.01
N HIS A 84 -15.89 -24.20 -9.84
CA HIS A 84 -16.30 -23.14 -8.93
C HIS A 84 -15.71 -21.79 -9.34
N SER A 85 -16.37 -20.72 -8.96
CA SER A 85 -15.89 -19.35 -9.17
C SER A 85 -14.71 -19.06 -8.25
N LEU A 86 -13.67 -18.38 -8.77
CA LEU A 86 -12.58 -17.86 -7.96
C LEU A 86 -12.93 -16.53 -7.24
N VAL A 87 -14.03 -15.88 -7.62
CA VAL A 87 -14.47 -14.62 -7.00
C VAL A 87 -14.83 -14.86 -5.53
N GLY A 88 -14.26 -14.06 -4.63
CA GLY A 88 -14.41 -14.19 -3.18
C GLY A 88 -13.46 -15.20 -2.52
N CYS A 89 -12.64 -15.93 -3.30
CA CYS A 89 -11.65 -16.84 -2.73
C CYS A 89 -10.49 -16.05 -2.12
N LYS A 90 -10.07 -16.48 -0.93
CA LYS A 90 -8.80 -16.02 -0.35
C LYS A 90 -7.65 -16.67 -1.10
N VAL A 91 -6.57 -15.92 -1.22
CA VAL A 91 -5.33 -16.40 -1.83
C VAL A 91 -4.15 -16.11 -0.92
N THR A 92 -3.10 -16.88 -1.09
CA THR A 92 -1.78 -16.59 -0.55
C THR A 92 -0.95 -15.97 -1.66
N ILE A 93 -0.24 -14.90 -1.36
CA ILE A 93 0.68 -14.25 -2.29
C ILE A 93 2.07 -14.40 -1.72
N ASP A 94 2.87 -15.24 -2.37
CA ASP A 94 4.26 -15.46 -2.03
C ASP A 94 5.15 -14.61 -2.94
N PHE A 95 6.20 -14.07 -2.38
CA PHE A 95 7.22 -13.30 -3.08
C PHE A 95 8.54 -14.09 -3.03
N VAL A 96 9.17 -14.24 -4.18
CA VAL A 96 10.45 -14.92 -4.29
C VAL A 96 11.49 -13.89 -4.68
N ASP A 97 12.46 -13.66 -3.82
CA ASP A 97 13.54 -12.71 -4.08
C ASP A 97 14.54 -13.24 -5.13
N PRO A 98 15.50 -12.42 -5.59
CA PRO A 98 16.50 -12.85 -6.56
C PRO A 98 17.37 -14.02 -6.09
N ASP A 99 17.51 -14.22 -4.78
CA ASP A 99 18.27 -15.33 -4.17
C ASP A 99 17.44 -16.61 -4.02
N GLY A 100 16.14 -16.55 -4.38
CA GLY A 100 15.21 -17.67 -4.33
C GLY A 100 14.58 -17.88 -2.95
N VAL A 101 14.73 -16.92 -2.03
CA VAL A 101 14.07 -16.96 -0.72
C VAL A 101 12.59 -16.60 -0.91
N VAL A 102 11.72 -17.41 -0.33
CA VAL A 102 10.27 -17.23 -0.41
C VAL A 102 9.78 -16.50 0.83
N TYR A 103 9.21 -15.34 0.61
CA TYR A 103 8.56 -14.54 1.65
C TYR A 103 7.05 -14.60 1.47
N ARG A 104 6.34 -14.75 2.58
CA ARG A 104 4.92 -14.47 2.64
C ARG A 104 4.78 -13.03 3.10
N GLY A 105 4.66 -12.11 2.15
CA GLY A 105 4.73 -10.67 2.42
C GLY A 105 3.72 -10.21 3.48
N LEU A 106 4.13 -9.26 4.31
CA LEU A 106 3.26 -8.53 5.21
C LEU A 106 2.40 -7.57 4.39
N VAL A 107 1.09 -7.83 4.31
CA VAL A 107 0.16 -6.93 3.63
C VAL A 107 -0.13 -5.75 4.56
N THR A 108 0.42 -4.60 4.25
CA THR A 108 0.25 -3.37 5.04
C THR A 108 -1.00 -2.60 4.64
N ALA A 109 -1.49 -2.79 3.41
CA ALA A 109 -2.74 -2.22 2.94
C ALA A 109 -3.40 -3.13 1.89
N GLY A 110 -4.73 -3.26 1.96
CA GLY A 110 -5.52 -4.11 1.08
C GLY A 110 -5.85 -5.48 1.68
N ASP A 111 -6.44 -6.35 0.85
CA ASP A 111 -6.72 -7.73 1.21
C ASP A 111 -6.35 -8.69 0.07
N SER A 112 -6.09 -9.95 0.39
CA SER A 112 -5.72 -10.99 -0.56
C SER A 112 -6.94 -11.85 -0.97
N VAL A 113 -8.04 -11.21 -1.33
CA VAL A 113 -9.26 -11.86 -1.83
C VAL A 113 -9.47 -11.54 -3.30
N ILE A 114 -9.75 -12.54 -4.10
CA ILE A 114 -10.05 -12.35 -5.54
C ILE A 114 -11.38 -11.62 -5.71
N GLY A 115 -11.36 -10.49 -6.39
CA GLY A 115 -12.52 -9.69 -6.73
C GLY A 115 -13.20 -10.10 -8.04
N ARG A 116 -13.98 -9.20 -8.60
CA ARG A 116 -14.72 -9.43 -9.84
C ARG A 116 -13.82 -9.35 -11.08
N PRO A 117 -14.24 -9.91 -12.22
CA PRO A 117 -13.55 -9.72 -13.49
C PRO A 117 -13.32 -8.24 -13.80
N GLY A 118 -12.10 -7.88 -14.18
CA GLY A 118 -11.69 -6.50 -14.48
C GLY A 118 -11.44 -5.60 -13.27
N GLU A 119 -11.66 -6.09 -12.06
CA GLU A 119 -11.31 -5.35 -10.83
C GLU A 119 -9.79 -5.39 -10.61
N ILE A 120 -9.23 -4.28 -10.16
CA ILE A 120 -7.84 -4.17 -9.70
C ILE A 120 -7.84 -3.93 -8.21
N ARG A 121 -7.24 -4.84 -7.46
CA ARG A 121 -7.08 -4.71 -6.02
C ARG A 121 -5.68 -4.25 -5.68
N LYS A 122 -5.60 -3.19 -4.88
CA LYS A 122 -4.32 -2.63 -4.46
C LYS A 122 -3.81 -3.38 -3.24
N LEU A 123 -2.53 -3.73 -3.27
CA LEU A 123 -1.82 -4.35 -2.15
C LEU A 123 -0.49 -3.61 -1.95
N ASP A 124 -0.26 -3.13 -0.75
CA ASP A 124 1.06 -2.66 -0.34
C ASP A 124 1.66 -3.70 0.62
N VAL A 125 2.87 -4.14 0.32
CA VAL A 125 3.48 -5.33 0.91
C VAL A 125 4.91 -5.02 1.33
N VAL A 126 5.24 -5.34 2.57
CA VAL A 126 6.63 -5.37 3.06
C VAL A 126 7.12 -6.81 3.03
N LEU A 127 8.28 -7.07 2.42
CA LEU A 127 8.91 -8.38 2.48
C LEU A 127 9.67 -8.52 3.80
N GLY A 128 9.38 -9.57 4.53
CA GLY A 128 9.97 -9.90 5.80
C GLY A 128 9.22 -11.03 6.46
N THR A 129 9.78 -11.58 7.52
CA THR A 129 9.12 -12.50 8.43
C THR A 129 8.41 -11.71 9.53
N ASP A 130 7.32 -12.26 10.03
CA ASP A 130 6.58 -11.72 11.19
C ASP A 130 6.19 -12.91 12.04
N SER A 131 7.09 -13.30 12.94
CA SER A 131 6.95 -14.53 13.72
C SER A 131 5.92 -14.40 14.85
N ASN A 132 5.66 -13.18 15.30
CA ASN A 132 4.73 -12.89 16.39
C ASN A 132 3.35 -12.38 15.91
N GLY A 133 3.21 -12.04 14.62
CA GLY A 133 1.95 -11.60 14.01
C GLY A 133 1.56 -10.17 14.37
N ASP A 134 2.51 -9.31 14.75
CA ASP A 134 2.23 -7.93 15.15
C ASP A 134 2.23 -6.93 13.97
N GLY A 135 2.52 -7.38 12.75
CA GLY A 135 2.54 -6.57 11.53
C GLY A 135 3.84 -5.79 11.32
N ILE A 136 4.88 -6.09 12.11
CA ILE A 136 6.22 -5.51 11.98
C ILE A 136 7.19 -6.64 11.66
N SER A 137 8.08 -6.43 10.68
CA SER A 137 8.99 -7.51 10.29
C SER A 137 10.05 -7.78 11.36
N ASP A 138 10.37 -9.07 11.54
CA ASP A 138 11.44 -9.52 12.44
C ASP A 138 12.78 -8.88 12.07
N GLU A 139 13.04 -8.69 10.76
CA GLU A 139 14.26 -8.08 10.24
C GLU A 139 14.39 -6.60 10.64
N TYR A 140 13.26 -5.86 10.69
CA TYR A 140 13.28 -4.51 11.22
C TYR A 140 13.64 -4.51 12.71
N VAL A 141 13.00 -5.38 13.50
CA VAL A 141 13.29 -5.50 14.93
C VAL A 141 14.75 -5.90 15.16
N GLU A 142 15.28 -6.84 14.37
CA GLU A 142 16.70 -7.23 14.44
C GLU A 142 17.64 -6.06 14.10
N SER A 143 17.27 -5.23 13.13
CA SER A 143 18.05 -4.02 12.81
C SER A 143 18.17 -3.04 13.99
N LEU A 144 17.21 -3.05 14.89
CA LEU A 144 17.20 -2.23 16.13
C LEU A 144 17.93 -2.89 17.31
N ALA A 145 18.38 -4.15 17.21
CA ALA A 145 18.89 -4.93 18.33
C ALA A 145 19.97 -4.22 19.15
N TYR A 146 20.92 -3.52 18.48
CA TYR A 146 21.95 -2.75 19.16
C TYR A 146 21.38 -1.57 19.95
N LEU A 147 20.43 -0.83 19.40
CA LEU A 147 19.79 0.31 20.05
C LEU A 147 18.92 -0.16 21.21
N MET A 148 18.20 -1.26 21.05
CA MET A 148 17.42 -1.90 22.09
C MET A 148 18.33 -2.29 23.29
N TRP A 149 19.39 -3.04 23.02
CA TRP A 149 20.35 -3.43 24.06
C TRP A 149 20.95 -2.21 24.78
N LYS A 150 21.39 -1.20 24.03
CA LYS A 150 21.98 0.03 24.58
C LYS A 150 21.02 0.78 25.51
N ASN A 151 19.71 0.73 25.21
CA ASN A 151 18.66 1.43 25.98
C ASN A 151 17.92 0.50 26.95
N GLY A 152 18.44 -0.71 27.22
CA GLY A 152 17.88 -1.64 28.18
C GLY A 152 16.50 -2.22 27.79
N LYS A 153 16.24 -2.34 26.48
CA LYS A 153 15.01 -2.95 25.93
C LYS A 153 15.30 -4.39 25.56
N GLU A 154 14.60 -5.34 26.18
CA GLU A 154 14.81 -6.77 25.95
C GLU A 154 13.93 -7.30 24.80
N THR A 155 12.74 -6.72 24.64
CA THR A 155 11.77 -7.09 23.62
C THR A 155 11.24 -5.86 22.91
N TYR A 156 10.91 -6.00 21.62
CA TYR A 156 10.23 -4.95 20.88
C TYR A 156 8.77 -4.87 21.31
N ASP A 157 8.33 -3.68 21.66
CA ASP A 157 6.93 -3.38 21.99
C ASP A 157 6.42 -2.32 21.01
N PRO A 158 5.58 -2.69 20.05
CA PRO A 158 5.08 -1.77 19.03
C PRO A 158 4.20 -0.65 19.57
N ASP A 159 3.58 -0.85 20.74
CA ASP A 159 2.66 0.12 21.33
C ASP A 159 3.34 1.06 22.35
N ALA A 160 4.60 0.80 22.69
CA ALA A 160 5.38 1.67 23.56
C ALA A 160 5.91 2.90 22.79
N ASP A 161 6.02 4.01 23.48
CA ASP A 161 6.72 5.23 23.08
C ASP A 161 8.06 5.25 23.85
N TRP A 162 9.15 4.86 23.18
CA TRP A 162 10.42 4.64 23.87
C TRP A 162 11.22 5.90 24.10
N ASP A 163 11.09 6.91 23.27
CA ASP A 163 11.80 8.18 23.38
C ASP A 163 10.94 9.32 23.94
N GLY A 164 9.62 9.10 24.08
CA GLY A 164 8.69 10.02 24.73
C GLY A 164 8.26 11.19 23.85
N ASP A 165 8.29 11.05 22.52
CA ASP A 165 7.94 12.12 21.58
C ASP A 165 6.43 12.18 21.26
N GLY A 166 5.67 11.17 21.70
CA GLY A 166 4.23 11.03 21.50
C GLY A 166 3.84 10.15 20.30
N ALA A 167 4.80 9.60 19.55
CA ALA A 167 4.59 8.51 18.59
C ALA A 167 4.95 7.17 19.24
N ASN A 168 4.18 6.13 19.03
CA ASN A 168 4.59 4.80 19.45
C ASN A 168 5.50 4.14 18.39
N ASN A 169 6.22 3.10 18.79
CA ASN A 169 7.21 2.42 17.94
C ASN A 169 6.62 1.92 16.60
N ARG A 170 5.33 1.53 16.60
CA ARG A 170 4.62 1.16 15.36
C ARG A 170 4.43 2.35 14.43
N GLN A 171 4.03 3.49 14.99
CA GLN A 171 3.86 4.72 14.20
C GLN A 171 5.19 5.18 13.63
N GLU A 172 6.27 4.99 14.36
CA GLU A 172 7.61 5.30 13.91
C GLU A 172 8.11 4.35 12.82
N TYR A 173 7.84 3.03 12.97
CA TYR A 173 8.09 2.06 11.91
C TYR A 173 7.39 2.47 10.60
N VAL A 174 6.11 2.84 10.67
CA VAL A 174 5.37 3.31 9.50
C VAL A 174 5.93 4.62 8.96
N ALA A 175 6.28 5.57 9.82
CA ALA A 175 6.84 6.86 9.42
C ALA A 175 8.30 6.78 8.95
N GLY A 176 9.02 5.73 9.32
CA GLY A 176 10.45 5.59 9.07
C GLY A 176 11.30 6.46 9.98
N THR A 177 10.82 6.80 11.17
CA THR A 177 11.54 7.54 12.19
C THR A 177 12.23 6.59 13.16
N ASN A 178 13.11 7.14 14.01
CA ASN A 178 13.92 6.36 14.92
C ASN A 178 13.27 6.32 16.32
N PRO A 179 12.83 5.14 16.83
CA PRO A 179 12.13 5.01 18.11
C PRO A 179 12.99 5.29 19.35
N PHE A 180 14.20 5.75 19.16
CA PHE A 180 15.14 6.14 20.24
C PHE A 180 15.60 7.59 20.12
N ASP A 181 15.00 8.39 19.23
CA ASP A 181 15.36 9.80 19.05
C ASP A 181 14.11 10.70 18.93
N ALA A 182 13.66 11.26 20.04
CA ALA A 182 12.52 12.17 20.12
C ALA A 182 12.58 13.42 19.20
N LYS A 183 13.68 13.65 18.51
CA LYS A 183 13.81 14.72 17.52
C LYS A 183 13.48 14.24 16.11
N ASP A 184 13.58 12.95 15.87
CA ASP A 184 13.28 12.30 14.60
C ASP A 184 11.82 11.86 14.60
N ARG A 185 10.89 12.82 14.53
CA ARG A 185 9.45 12.53 14.52
C ARG A 185 8.77 13.07 13.29
N PHE A 186 7.76 12.36 12.82
CA PHE A 186 6.88 12.80 11.75
C PHE A 186 5.93 13.89 12.24
N SER A 187 6.18 15.14 11.85
CA SER A 187 5.35 16.28 12.23
C SER A 187 5.49 17.44 11.26
N VAL A 188 4.48 18.31 11.18
CA VAL A 188 4.61 19.57 10.45
C VAL A 188 5.62 20.44 11.18
N ARG A 189 6.71 20.81 10.50
CA ARG A 189 7.80 21.62 11.03
C ARG A 189 7.58 23.11 10.81
N GLU A 190 6.92 23.45 9.73
CA GLU A 190 6.62 24.82 9.38
C GLU A 190 5.21 24.92 8.79
N MET A 191 4.49 25.97 9.18
CA MET A 191 3.21 26.35 8.63
C MET A 191 3.24 27.84 8.34
N ALA A 192 3.10 28.23 7.08
CA ALA A 192 3.19 29.62 6.67
C ALA A 192 2.26 29.94 5.49
N MET A 193 1.79 31.19 5.44
CA MET A 193 1.22 31.73 4.21
C MET A 193 2.37 32.22 3.34
N GLU A 194 2.41 31.78 2.08
CA GLU A 194 3.46 32.18 1.16
C GLU A 194 2.97 33.31 0.24
N GLU A 195 3.79 34.35 0.13
CA GLU A 195 3.48 35.50 -0.71
C GLU A 195 3.35 35.08 -2.17
N GLY A 196 2.26 35.48 -2.83
CA GLY A 196 1.98 35.15 -4.23
C GLY A 196 1.22 33.83 -4.44
N MET A 197 1.00 33.02 -3.39
CA MET A 197 0.24 31.76 -3.46
C MET A 197 -1.25 31.90 -3.11
N GLY A 198 -1.73 33.14 -2.86
CA GLY A 198 -3.14 33.42 -2.56
C GLY A 198 -3.63 32.72 -1.30
N ASP A 199 -4.69 31.91 -1.42
CA ASP A 199 -5.31 31.22 -0.29
C ASP A 199 -4.63 29.88 0.08
N TYR A 200 -3.39 29.64 -0.37
CA TYR A 200 -2.69 28.42 -0.04
C TYR A 200 -1.83 28.58 1.22
N LEU A 201 -1.89 27.56 2.07
CA LEU A 201 -1.07 27.41 3.26
C LEU A 201 0.06 26.42 2.96
N LYS A 202 1.29 26.85 3.14
CA LYS A 202 2.48 25.99 3.04
C LYS A 202 2.61 25.14 4.30
N LEU A 203 2.81 23.85 4.13
CA LEU A 203 3.16 22.89 5.17
C LEU A 203 4.49 22.25 4.79
N THR A 204 5.46 22.34 5.69
CA THR A 204 6.77 21.68 5.54
C THR A 204 6.90 20.56 6.57
N PHE A 205 7.26 19.35 6.12
CA PHE A 205 7.36 18.16 6.94
C PHE A 205 8.49 17.24 6.49
N PRO A 206 9.03 16.38 7.40
CA PRO A 206 10.04 15.41 7.03
C PRO A 206 9.46 14.32 6.17
N VAL A 207 10.23 13.87 5.20
CA VAL A 207 9.92 12.71 4.36
C VAL A 207 11.04 11.69 4.47
N ASN A 208 10.66 10.44 4.59
CA ASN A 208 11.58 9.31 4.68
C ASN A 208 11.47 8.41 3.45
N GLN A 209 12.54 7.69 3.20
CA GLN A 209 12.65 6.75 2.11
C GLN A 209 11.44 5.83 2.05
N GLY A 210 10.96 5.63 0.85
CA GLY A 210 9.96 4.63 0.56
C GLY A 210 8.55 4.89 1.10
N ARG A 211 8.29 6.04 1.68
CA ARG A 211 6.98 6.38 2.25
C ARG A 211 6.09 7.10 1.27
N THR A 212 4.80 7.01 1.51
CA THR A 212 3.77 7.77 0.77
C THR A 212 3.03 8.67 1.74
N TYR A 213 2.87 9.92 1.36
CA TYR A 213 2.23 10.95 2.18
C TYR A 213 0.97 11.45 1.50
N THR A 214 -0.10 11.54 2.27
CA THR A 214 -1.39 12.08 1.84
C THR A 214 -1.87 13.15 2.81
N VAL A 215 -2.81 13.98 2.36
CA VAL A 215 -3.42 15.04 3.18
C VAL A 215 -4.91 14.80 3.29
N GLU A 216 -5.41 14.98 4.48
CA GLU A 216 -6.85 15.02 4.73
C GLU A 216 -7.23 16.34 5.37
N THR A 217 -8.45 16.78 5.12
CA THR A 217 -9.04 17.99 5.70
C THR A 217 -10.35 17.69 6.40
N ALA A 218 -10.65 18.46 7.44
CA ALA A 218 -11.93 18.42 8.15
C ALA A 218 -12.34 19.82 8.62
N GLY A 219 -13.63 20.07 8.77
CA GLY A 219 -14.19 21.28 9.37
C GLY A 219 -14.19 21.25 10.90
N GLU A 220 -14.23 20.08 11.50
CA GLU A 220 -14.26 19.84 12.94
C GLU A 220 -13.33 18.69 13.31
N LEU A 221 -12.58 18.82 14.41
CA LEU A 221 -11.64 17.80 14.86
C LEU A 221 -12.32 16.51 15.34
N ALA A 222 -13.47 16.63 15.98
CA ALA A 222 -14.13 15.54 16.65
C ALA A 222 -15.14 14.76 15.79
N ALA A 223 -15.51 15.27 14.62
CA ALA A 223 -16.63 14.74 13.84
C ALA A 223 -16.29 13.51 13.00
N GLY A 224 -15.02 13.14 12.88
CA GLY A 224 -14.63 12.03 12.01
C GLY A 224 -14.79 12.31 10.51
N ASP A 225 -15.08 13.55 10.11
CA ASP A 225 -15.37 13.99 8.75
C ASP A 225 -14.07 14.23 7.95
N TRP A 226 -13.01 13.52 8.28
CA TRP A 226 -11.76 13.61 7.56
C TRP A 226 -11.92 13.09 6.14
N ARG A 227 -11.58 13.91 5.17
CA ARG A 227 -11.65 13.58 3.74
C ARG A 227 -10.31 13.86 3.07
N ALA A 228 -9.91 12.98 2.17
CA ALA A 228 -8.75 13.20 1.35
C ALA A 228 -8.88 14.52 0.57
N THR A 229 -7.81 15.27 0.49
CA THR A 229 -7.74 16.51 -0.27
C THR A 229 -6.50 16.54 -1.14
N SER A 230 -6.64 17.15 -2.31
CA SER A 230 -5.49 17.45 -3.16
C SER A 230 -4.71 18.66 -2.62
N PHE A 231 -3.45 18.73 -2.97
CA PHE A 231 -2.54 19.83 -2.63
C PHE A 231 -1.68 20.18 -3.85
N LYS A 232 -0.98 21.28 -3.81
CA LYS A 232 0.08 21.58 -4.78
C LYS A 232 1.41 21.12 -4.22
N ASN A 233 2.24 20.51 -5.05
CA ASN A 233 3.61 20.19 -4.73
C ASN A 233 4.53 21.43 -4.88
N GLU A 234 5.81 21.29 -4.61
CA GLU A 234 6.82 22.35 -4.72
C GLU A 234 6.93 22.93 -6.12
N ASN A 235 6.54 22.18 -7.16
CA ASN A 235 6.52 22.64 -8.55
C ASN A 235 5.20 23.34 -8.94
N GLY A 236 4.26 23.48 -8.00
CA GLY A 236 2.93 24.07 -8.23
C GLY A 236 1.93 23.14 -8.91
N GLU A 237 2.28 21.85 -9.09
CA GLU A 237 1.41 20.84 -9.68
C GLU A 237 0.44 20.30 -8.64
N THR A 238 -0.81 20.04 -9.04
CA THR A 238 -1.79 19.40 -8.17
C THR A 238 -1.50 17.93 -8.02
N ALA A 239 -1.42 17.47 -6.78
CA ALA A 239 -1.18 16.10 -6.40
C ALA A 239 -2.15 15.65 -5.30
N GLU A 240 -2.40 14.36 -5.20
CA GLU A 240 -3.18 13.75 -4.12
C GLU A 240 -2.26 13.04 -3.11
N ARG A 241 -1.00 12.82 -3.50
CA ARG A 241 0.01 12.14 -2.68
C ARG A 241 1.43 12.52 -3.10
N ILE A 242 2.36 12.37 -2.18
CA ILE A 242 3.80 12.35 -2.45
C ILE A 242 4.32 10.97 -2.12
N SER A 243 5.04 10.36 -3.05
CA SER A 243 5.76 9.11 -2.79
C SER A 243 7.25 9.39 -2.93
N THR A 244 8.01 9.03 -1.92
CA THR A 244 9.47 9.20 -1.93
C THR A 244 10.13 7.99 -2.59
N ALA A 245 11.15 8.26 -3.40
CA ALA A 245 11.99 7.20 -3.95
C ALA A 245 12.88 6.59 -2.84
N SER A 246 13.48 5.45 -3.14
CA SER A 246 14.30 4.68 -2.21
C SER A 246 15.57 5.38 -1.68
N ALA A 247 15.90 6.57 -2.14
CA ALA A 247 17.05 7.34 -1.67
C ALA A 247 16.70 8.75 -1.18
N GLU A 248 15.42 9.09 -1.11
CA GLU A 248 14.99 10.43 -0.71
C GLU A 248 14.63 10.48 0.76
N ALA A 249 15.44 11.18 1.53
CA ALA A 249 15.10 11.64 2.87
C ALA A 249 15.30 13.16 2.94
N GLY A 250 14.56 13.83 3.79
CA GLY A 250 14.69 15.28 3.97
C GLY A 250 13.36 15.95 4.27
N TYR A 251 13.18 17.15 3.76
CA TYR A 251 11.94 17.90 3.96
C TYR A 251 11.25 18.15 2.61
N ARG A 252 9.93 18.12 2.62
CA ARG A 252 9.08 18.53 1.50
C ARG A 252 8.11 19.61 1.94
N ALA A 253 7.82 20.51 1.03
CA ALA A 253 6.75 21.48 1.19
C ALA A 253 5.56 21.12 0.30
N ILE A 254 4.38 21.28 0.84
CA ILE A 254 3.12 21.22 0.10
C ILE A 254 2.29 22.46 0.37
N TYR A 255 1.35 22.73 -0.52
CA TYR A 255 0.47 23.87 -0.40
C TYR A 255 -0.98 23.40 -0.41
N VAL A 256 -1.64 23.49 0.74
CA VAL A 256 -3.04 23.13 0.92
C VAL A 256 -3.94 24.34 0.76
N LEU A 257 -5.08 24.16 0.09
CA LEU A 257 -6.03 25.25 -0.10
C LEU A 257 -6.74 25.55 1.22
N LYS A 258 -6.65 26.81 1.65
CA LYS A 258 -7.45 27.35 2.73
C LYS A 258 -8.81 27.77 2.17
N GLU A 259 -9.83 27.02 2.51
CA GLU A 259 -11.20 27.36 2.14
C GLU A 259 -11.69 28.58 2.92
N ASN A 260 -12.65 29.32 2.38
CA ASN A 260 -13.27 30.46 3.09
C ASN A 260 -14.31 29.96 4.09
N VAL A 261 -13.85 29.25 5.12
CA VAL A 261 -14.65 28.69 6.20
C VAL A 261 -14.16 29.20 7.56
N SER A 262 -15.01 29.11 8.58
CA SER A 262 -14.67 29.60 9.93
C SER A 262 -13.56 28.78 10.59
N ARG A 263 -13.47 27.50 10.25
CA ARG A 263 -12.45 26.55 10.76
C ARG A 263 -12.12 25.54 9.69
N GLN A 264 -10.85 25.18 9.59
CA GLN A 264 -10.37 24.09 8.75
C GLN A 264 -9.15 23.46 9.41
N PHE A 265 -9.12 22.14 9.41
CA PHE A 265 -8.03 21.35 9.95
C PHE A 265 -7.43 20.49 8.85
N TRP A 266 -6.15 20.24 8.94
CA TRP A 266 -5.44 19.33 8.05
C TRP A 266 -4.65 18.34 8.87
N ARG A 267 -4.56 17.12 8.36
CA ARG A 267 -3.61 16.14 8.87
C ARG A 267 -2.85 15.52 7.71
N LEU A 268 -1.61 15.21 7.99
CA LEU A 268 -0.75 14.44 7.11
C LEU A 268 -0.83 12.98 7.56
N ASN A 269 -1.00 12.09 6.60
CA ASN A 269 -0.89 10.65 6.81
C ASN A 269 0.33 10.14 6.09
N VAL A 270 0.97 9.13 6.66
CA VAL A 270 2.12 8.40 6.10
C VAL A 270 1.80 6.92 6.03
N GLU A 271 2.20 6.30 4.92
CA GLU A 271 2.02 4.87 4.61
C GLU A 271 3.35 4.26 4.18
#